data_07744e182fe49a2778008468dc164134
#
_entry.id   07744e182fe49a2778008468dc164134
#
_cell.length_a   1.000
_cell.length_b   1.000
_cell.length_c   1.000
_cell.angle_alpha   90.00
_cell.angle_beta   90.00
_cell.angle_gamma   90.00
#
_symmetry.space_group_name_H-M   'P 1'
#
loop_
_entity.id
_entity.type
_entity.pdbx_description
1 polymer ?
#
loop_
_entity_poly.entity_id
_entity_poly.type
_entity_poly.pdbx_seq_one_letter_code
_entity_poly.pdbx_strand_id
1 'polypeptide(L)'
;TIAAAVAGSNNRLALADVNSAFTSFVTTKGAVVDGVLLTPSITPPYGGFSEDGVHPNGRGYAFLANIFIDAINAKFSTTIPKAKTT
;
A
#
# COMPACT_ATOMS: atom_id res chain seq x y z
N THR A 1 -16.87 -11.53 7.62
CA THR A 1 -15.96 -10.48 7.14
C THR A 1 -14.79 -11.09 6.36
N ILE A 2 -14.10 -10.26 5.59
CA ILE A 2 -12.89 -10.70 4.89
C ILE A 2 -11.85 -11.21 5.88
N ALA A 3 -11.64 -10.49 6.98
CA ALA A 3 -10.67 -10.91 8.00
C ALA A 3 -11.04 -12.27 8.61
N ALA A 4 -12.34 -12.50 8.87
CA ALA A 4 -12.80 -13.78 9.39
C ALA A 4 -12.59 -14.93 8.39
N ALA A 5 -12.83 -14.68 7.10
CA ALA A 5 -12.59 -15.65 6.05
C ALA A 5 -11.10 -16.02 5.94
N VAL A 6 -10.22 -15.04 6.07
CA VAL A 6 -8.76 -15.27 6.07
C VAL A 6 -8.37 -16.11 7.29
N ALA A 7 -8.87 -15.78 8.48
CA ALA A 7 -8.56 -16.52 9.70
C ALA A 7 -9.02 -17.98 9.63
N GLY A 8 -10.13 -18.25 8.94
CA GLY A 8 -10.68 -19.61 8.76
C GLY A 8 -10.08 -20.39 7.60
N SER A 9 -9.07 -19.89 6.92
CA SER A 9 -8.57 -20.47 5.66
C SER A 9 -7.47 -21.53 5.82
N ASN A 10 -7.09 -21.89 7.05
CA ASN A 10 -5.95 -22.79 7.32
C ASN A 10 -4.65 -22.30 6.69
N ASN A 11 -4.36 -21.02 6.85
CA ASN A 11 -3.15 -20.36 6.33
C ASN A 11 -3.03 -20.34 4.79
N ARG A 12 -4.15 -20.49 4.08
CA ARG A 12 -4.13 -20.46 2.63
C ARG A 12 -4.36 -19.08 2.03
N LEU A 13 -4.82 -18.13 2.86
CA LEU A 13 -5.09 -16.75 2.43
C LEU A 13 -4.27 -15.76 3.24
N ALA A 14 -3.86 -14.68 2.58
CA ALA A 14 -3.25 -13.52 3.22
C ALA A 14 -4.27 -12.39 3.28
N LEU A 15 -4.20 -11.57 4.35
CA LEU A 15 -5.00 -10.35 4.47
C LEU A 15 -4.12 -9.14 4.15
N ALA A 16 -4.51 -8.36 3.14
CA ALA A 16 -3.94 -7.06 2.88
C ALA A 16 -4.89 -5.99 3.44
N ASP A 17 -4.58 -5.42 4.60
CA ASP A 17 -5.42 -4.41 5.23
C ASP A 17 -5.15 -3.04 4.62
N VAL A 18 -5.65 -2.85 3.40
CA VAL A 18 -5.46 -1.64 2.61
C VAL A 18 -6.08 -0.43 3.30
N ASN A 19 -7.24 -0.61 3.94
CA ASN A 19 -7.93 0.48 4.61
C ASN A 19 -7.09 1.05 5.76
N SER A 20 -6.53 0.21 6.62
CA SER A 20 -5.68 0.67 7.73
C SER A 20 -4.40 1.32 7.22
N ALA A 21 -3.75 0.73 6.22
CA ALA A 21 -2.53 1.28 5.63
C ALA A 21 -2.79 2.65 5.00
N PHE A 22 -3.90 2.79 4.28
CA PHE A 22 -4.26 4.04 3.63
C PHE A 22 -4.67 5.11 4.63
N THR A 23 -5.40 4.72 5.68
CA THR A 23 -5.78 5.64 6.77
C THR A 23 -4.53 6.18 7.46
N SER A 24 -3.55 5.33 7.77
CA SER A 24 -2.27 5.75 8.32
C SER A 24 -1.54 6.71 7.38
N PHE A 25 -1.51 6.38 6.09
CA PHE A 25 -0.87 7.22 5.09
C PHE A 25 -1.45 8.63 5.07
N VAL A 26 -2.78 8.75 5.09
CA VAL A 26 -3.46 10.05 5.12
C VAL A 26 -3.25 10.77 6.45
N THR A 27 -3.39 10.05 7.57
CA THR A 27 -3.28 10.63 8.92
C THR A 27 -1.89 11.16 9.21
N THR A 28 -0.84 10.46 8.78
CA THR A 28 0.56 10.88 8.98
C THR A 28 1.06 11.81 7.88
N LYS A 29 0.20 12.18 6.93
CA LYS A 29 0.50 13.07 5.79
C LYS A 29 1.60 12.52 4.90
N GLY A 30 1.68 11.21 4.81
CA GLY A 30 2.58 10.56 3.88
C GLY A 30 3.34 9.38 4.48
N ALA A 31 4.20 8.81 3.67
CA ALA A 31 5.07 7.71 4.06
C ALA A 31 6.43 7.87 3.37
N VAL A 32 7.50 7.57 4.09
CA VAL A 32 8.84 7.55 3.48
C VAL A 32 9.04 6.20 2.82
N VAL A 33 9.21 6.22 1.50
CA VAL A 33 9.42 5.02 0.70
C VAL A 33 10.64 5.26 -0.19
N ASP A 34 11.59 4.34 -0.18
CA ASP A 34 12.83 4.46 -0.94
C ASP A 34 13.56 5.79 -0.68
N GLY A 35 13.52 6.28 0.58
CA GLY A 35 14.17 7.52 0.98
C GLY A 35 13.44 8.80 0.60
N VAL A 36 12.24 8.71 0.05
CA VAL A 36 11.45 9.85 -0.42
C VAL A 36 10.10 9.87 0.31
N LEU A 37 9.65 11.05 0.71
CA LEU A 37 8.33 11.22 1.31
C LEU A 37 7.26 11.24 0.21
N LEU A 38 6.50 10.16 0.10
CA LEU A 38 5.31 10.08 -0.72
C LEU A 38 4.16 10.72 0.04
N THR A 39 3.41 11.65 -0.57
CA THR A 39 2.36 12.39 0.12
C THR A 39 0.97 12.07 -0.42
N PRO A 40 -0.09 12.16 0.40
CA PRO A 40 -1.47 11.97 -0.05
C PRO A 40 -2.00 13.25 -0.71
N SER A 41 -1.35 13.68 -1.78
CA SER A 41 -1.68 14.92 -2.48
C SER A 41 -1.49 14.77 -3.98
N ILE A 42 -1.92 15.79 -4.72
CA ILE A 42 -1.69 15.89 -6.17
C ILE A 42 -0.41 16.65 -6.49
N THR A 43 0.27 17.18 -5.49
CA THR A 43 1.41 18.09 -5.68
C THR A 43 2.66 17.32 -6.12
N PRO A 44 3.26 17.68 -7.28
CA PRO A 44 4.54 17.09 -7.67
C PRO A 44 5.66 17.53 -6.69
N PRO A 45 6.79 16.82 -6.65
CA PRO A 45 7.06 15.63 -7.46
C PRO A 45 6.59 14.31 -6.86
N TYR A 46 6.21 14.27 -5.58
CA TYR A 46 6.00 13.01 -4.85
C TYR A 46 4.58 12.83 -4.32
N GLY A 47 3.61 13.57 -4.84
CA GLY A 47 2.21 13.32 -4.55
C GLY A 47 1.76 11.96 -5.10
N GLY A 48 0.95 11.23 -4.35
CA GLY A 48 0.47 9.91 -4.73
C GLY A 48 -0.83 9.89 -5.52
N PHE A 49 -1.44 11.06 -5.76
CA PHE A 49 -2.72 11.16 -6.47
C PHE A 49 -2.61 11.84 -7.81
N SER A 50 -3.52 11.49 -8.72
CA SER A 50 -3.67 12.17 -10.00
C SER A 50 -4.42 13.50 -9.81
N GLU A 51 -4.60 14.26 -10.90
CA GLU A 51 -5.14 15.61 -10.84
C GLU A 51 -6.57 15.69 -10.28
N ASP A 52 -7.35 14.60 -10.39
CA ASP A 52 -8.69 14.56 -9.82
C ASP A 52 -8.72 14.45 -8.28
N GLY A 53 -7.58 14.19 -7.65
CA GLY A 53 -7.47 14.03 -6.20
C GLY A 53 -8.12 12.77 -5.64
N VAL A 54 -8.62 11.89 -6.50
CA VAL A 54 -9.35 10.68 -6.09
C VAL A 54 -8.59 9.42 -6.50
N HIS A 55 -8.16 9.33 -7.74
CA HIS A 55 -7.42 8.18 -8.25
C HIS A 55 -5.94 8.34 -7.96
N PRO A 56 -5.25 7.26 -7.54
CA PRO A 56 -3.80 7.30 -7.40
C PRO A 56 -3.12 7.54 -8.74
N ASN A 57 -1.97 8.18 -8.71
CA ASN A 57 -1.07 8.22 -9.85
C ASN A 57 -0.15 6.99 -9.84
N GLY A 58 0.86 6.94 -10.73
CA GLY A 58 1.78 5.80 -10.80
C GLY A 58 2.48 5.51 -9.46
N ARG A 59 2.90 6.55 -8.73
CA ARG A 59 3.51 6.38 -7.40
C ARG A 59 2.51 5.83 -6.39
N GLY A 60 1.29 6.34 -6.41
CA GLY A 60 0.22 5.86 -5.53
C GLY A 60 -0.13 4.41 -5.80
N TYR A 61 -0.19 4.00 -7.06
CA TYR A 61 -0.43 2.60 -7.40
C TYR A 61 0.73 1.71 -6.96
N ALA A 62 1.98 2.17 -7.09
CA ALA A 62 3.14 1.42 -6.58
C ALA A 62 3.07 1.24 -5.06
N PHE A 63 2.65 2.29 -4.34
CA PHE A 63 2.43 2.23 -2.89
C PHE A 63 1.37 1.18 -2.54
N LEU A 64 0.25 1.17 -3.25
CA LEU A 64 -0.82 0.17 -3.05
C LEU A 64 -0.31 -1.24 -3.36
N ALA A 65 0.41 -1.42 -4.46
CA ALA A 65 0.97 -2.73 -4.81
C ALA A 65 1.88 -3.26 -3.69
N ASN A 66 2.65 -2.39 -3.06
CA ASN A 66 3.55 -2.79 -1.97
C ASN A 66 2.78 -3.25 -0.73
N ILE A 67 1.59 -2.72 -0.47
CA ILE A 67 0.73 -3.22 0.62
C ILE A 67 0.38 -4.69 0.38
N PHE A 68 -0.01 -5.05 -0.84
CA PHE A 68 -0.31 -6.44 -1.20
C PHE A 68 0.93 -7.32 -1.16
N ILE A 69 2.04 -6.84 -1.69
CA ILE A 69 3.31 -7.58 -1.70
C ILE A 69 3.77 -7.86 -0.26
N ASP A 70 3.71 -6.87 0.62
CA ASP A 70 4.07 -7.05 2.03
C ASP A 70 3.18 -8.09 2.72
N ALA A 71 1.88 -8.08 2.44
CA ALA A 71 0.95 -9.07 3.00
C ALA A 71 1.29 -10.49 2.53
N ILE A 72 1.60 -10.66 1.26
CA ILE A 72 2.00 -11.96 0.69
C ILE A 72 3.31 -12.43 1.31
N ASN A 73 4.31 -11.56 1.34
CA ASN A 73 5.63 -11.91 1.86
C ASN A 73 5.57 -12.28 3.35
N ALA A 74 4.78 -11.54 4.14
CA ALA A 74 4.62 -11.82 5.55
C ALA A 74 3.89 -13.15 5.80
N LYS A 75 2.83 -13.43 5.03
CA LYS A 75 2.00 -14.62 5.24
C LYS A 75 2.69 -15.90 4.78
N PHE A 76 3.34 -15.85 3.63
CA PHE A 76 3.88 -17.03 2.96
C PHE A 76 5.40 -17.12 3.02
N SER A 77 6.05 -16.23 3.76
CA SER A 77 7.52 -16.19 3.92
C SER A 77 8.24 -16.11 2.57
N THR A 78 7.68 -15.33 1.65
CA THR A 78 8.24 -15.11 0.32
C THR A 78 9.05 -13.81 0.29
N THR A 79 9.77 -13.60 -0.80
CA THR A 79 10.66 -12.43 -0.99
C THR A 79 10.36 -11.73 -2.31
N ILE A 80 9.08 -11.54 -2.61
CA ILE A 80 8.68 -10.82 -3.83
C ILE A 80 9.21 -9.38 -3.75
N PRO A 81 9.93 -8.91 -4.79
CA PRO A 81 10.44 -7.54 -4.79
C PRO A 81 9.30 -6.52 -4.78
N LYS A 82 9.50 -5.44 -4.03
CA LYS A 82 8.53 -4.35 -3.98
C LYS A 82 8.62 -3.46 -5.21
N ALA A 83 7.51 -2.82 -5.54
CA ALA A 83 7.48 -1.83 -6.61
C ALA A 83 8.17 -0.55 -6.14
N LYS A 84 8.88 0.11 -7.05
CA LYS A 84 9.49 1.41 -6.77
C LYS A 84 8.45 2.50 -6.87
N THR A 85 8.46 3.42 -5.91
CA THR A 85 7.55 4.57 -5.88
C THR A 85 8.19 5.84 -6.41
N THR A 86 9.45 5.81 -6.74
CA THR A 86 10.20 6.97 -7.28
C THR A 86 10.67 6.76 -8.70
#